data_61e4cfe34b017727a94d9eaf08ed747e
#
_entry.id   61e4cfe34b017727a94d9eaf08ed747e
#
_cell.length_a   1.000
_cell.length_b   1.000
_cell.length_c   1.000
_cell.angle_alpha   90.00
_cell.angle_beta   90.00
_cell.angle_gamma   90.00
#
_symmetry.space_group_name_H-M   'P 1'
#
loop_
_entity.id
_entity.type
_entity.pdbx_description
1 polymer ?
#
loop_
_entity_poly.entity_id
_entity_poly.type
_entity_poly.pdbx_seq_one_letter_code
_entity_poly.pdbx_strand_id
1 'polypeptide(L)'
;MTRPLVCVITLLTFCCVLSASPGSPSQADDTTFSPNVARARAILTEGLESSDFVVRIQAITAASMVGGNETMVARLEDFLKDKNVQVRLAAIHALADLKSPQIREGLRKTLEEDSAPEVLFAAAKVLAGLEDSAGTTALRDVYDRKRKTRSSLLEQKKRSLFEEFHSPQSTLMFLIAKGIGYVPVPGAGDGVSAITELLKDPGLSDRAEVLFVLCGTKNKESRDLLSKALRDDDWSVRAAATQIIAQTAKAELRESLLPLFEDKNQRVRLRAAGAYLHLWALPGSNR
;
A
#
# COMPACT_ATOMS: atom_id res chain seq x y z
N MET A 1 -54.42 -68.96 -33.65
CA MET A 1 -53.31 -69.27 -34.54
C MET A 1 -52.35 -68.13 -34.50
N THR A 2 -51.30 -68.40 -34.11
CA THR A 2 -49.87 -68.42 -34.36
C THR A 2 -49.04 -67.86 -33.22
N ARG A 3 -48.09 -68.62 -32.96
CA ARG A 3 -47.19 -68.66 -31.79
C ARG A 3 -46.14 -67.50 -31.73
N PRO A 4 -45.52 -67.30 -30.54
CA PRO A 4 -44.57 -66.24 -30.30
C PRO A 4 -43.12 -66.61 -30.69
N LEU A 5 -42.37 -65.61 -31.01
CA LEU A 5 -40.91 -65.72 -31.18
C LEU A 5 -40.23 -65.11 -29.97
N VAL A 6 -39.50 -65.96 -29.25
CA VAL A 6 -38.65 -65.60 -28.13
C VAL A 6 -37.39 -64.96 -28.68
N CYS A 7 -37.07 -63.73 -28.32
CA CYS A 7 -35.78 -63.14 -28.63
C CYS A 7 -35.01 -62.94 -27.32
N VAL A 8 -33.94 -63.70 -27.19
CA VAL A 8 -33.00 -63.68 -26.10
C VAL A 8 -32.12 -62.44 -26.24
N ILE A 9 -32.26 -61.48 -25.34
CA ILE A 9 -31.34 -60.31 -25.31
C ILE A 9 -30.29 -60.62 -24.26
N THR A 10 -29.08 -60.92 -24.74
CA THR A 10 -27.87 -61.01 -23.97
C THR A 10 -27.44 -59.64 -23.42
N LEU A 11 -27.43 -59.47 -22.11
CA LEU A 11 -26.90 -58.31 -21.42
C LEU A 11 -25.34 -58.31 -21.56
N LEU A 12 -24.81 -57.41 -22.35
CA LEU A 12 -23.40 -57.01 -22.33
C LEU A 12 -23.26 -55.86 -21.33
N THR A 13 -22.79 -56.18 -20.16
CA THR A 13 -22.33 -55.23 -19.16
C THR A 13 -21.05 -54.59 -19.66
N PHE A 14 -21.17 -53.37 -20.20
CA PHE A 14 -20.04 -52.50 -20.54
C PHE A 14 -19.58 -51.80 -19.25
N CYS A 15 -18.51 -52.32 -18.64
CA CYS A 15 -17.84 -51.74 -17.52
C CYS A 15 -17.03 -50.53 -17.99
N CYS A 16 -17.63 -49.30 -17.92
CA CYS A 16 -16.89 -48.05 -18.09
C CYS A 16 -15.97 -47.84 -16.91
N VAL A 17 -14.72 -48.23 -17.06
CA VAL A 17 -13.64 -47.80 -16.16
C VAL A 17 -13.45 -46.28 -16.43
N LEU A 18 -14.00 -45.42 -15.55
CA LEU A 18 -13.60 -44.02 -15.50
C LEU A 18 -12.14 -43.95 -15.07
N SER A 19 -11.26 -43.76 -16.04
CA SER A 19 -9.91 -43.31 -15.83
C SER A 19 -9.97 -41.89 -15.27
N ALA A 20 -9.96 -41.76 -13.96
CA ALA A 20 -9.66 -40.50 -13.31
C ALA A 20 -8.22 -40.14 -13.65
N SER A 21 -8.04 -39.22 -14.59
CA SER A 21 -6.74 -38.58 -14.76
C SER A 21 -6.40 -37.85 -13.46
N PRO A 22 -5.20 -38.07 -12.90
CA PRO A 22 -4.73 -37.31 -11.79
C PRO A 22 -4.70 -35.85 -12.27
N GLY A 23 -5.59 -35.01 -11.70
CA GLY A 23 -5.58 -33.58 -11.94
C GLY A 23 -4.17 -33.08 -11.71
N SER A 24 -3.62 -32.40 -12.71
CA SER A 24 -2.37 -31.67 -12.59
C SER A 24 -2.45 -30.84 -11.31
N PRO A 25 -1.43 -30.88 -10.44
CA PRO A 25 -1.42 -30.01 -9.29
C PRO A 25 -1.56 -28.58 -9.82
N SER A 26 -2.61 -27.92 -9.39
CA SER A 26 -2.80 -26.50 -9.54
C SER A 26 -1.45 -25.83 -9.32
N GLN A 27 -0.99 -25.02 -10.28
CA GLN A 27 0.15 -24.12 -10.09
C GLN A 27 -0.22 -23.09 -9.01
N ALA A 28 -0.38 -23.59 -7.76
CA ALA A 28 -0.50 -22.76 -6.58
C ALA A 28 0.91 -22.30 -6.23
N ASP A 29 1.16 -21.02 -6.54
CA ASP A 29 2.15 -20.18 -5.89
C ASP A 29 3.61 -20.69 -5.81
N ASP A 30 4.27 -20.78 -6.94
CA ASP A 30 5.75 -20.83 -7.00
C ASP A 30 6.40 -19.52 -6.47
N THR A 31 5.58 -18.48 -6.20
CA THR A 31 6.01 -17.20 -5.60
C THR A 31 6.32 -17.30 -4.10
N THR A 32 5.97 -18.41 -3.44
CA THR A 32 6.10 -18.58 -1.98
C THR A 32 7.49 -19.05 -1.55
N PHE A 33 8.33 -19.54 -2.44
CA PHE A 33 9.59 -20.21 -2.10
C PHE A 33 10.86 -19.35 -2.24
N SER A 34 10.78 -18.09 -2.67
CA SER A 34 11.96 -17.22 -2.66
C SER A 34 12.33 -16.83 -1.21
N PRO A 35 13.55 -17.19 -0.73
CA PRO A 35 13.98 -16.85 0.62
C PRO A 35 13.98 -15.32 0.86
N ASN A 36 14.24 -14.53 -0.18
CA ASN A 36 14.24 -13.08 -0.09
C ASN A 36 12.82 -12.54 0.07
N VAL A 37 11.82 -13.12 -0.59
CA VAL A 37 10.41 -12.78 -0.41
C VAL A 37 9.94 -13.11 1.01
N ALA A 38 10.30 -14.30 1.51
CA ALA A 38 9.97 -14.68 2.87
C ALA A 38 10.60 -13.73 3.90
N ARG A 39 11.84 -13.34 3.70
CA ARG A 39 12.55 -12.37 4.55
C ARG A 39 11.92 -10.98 4.49
N ALA A 40 11.57 -10.48 3.31
CA ALA A 40 10.88 -9.20 3.16
C ALA A 40 9.52 -9.20 3.88
N ARG A 41 8.75 -10.29 3.75
CA ARG A 41 7.49 -10.46 4.49
C ARG A 41 7.70 -10.48 6.00
N ALA A 42 8.73 -11.16 6.50
CA ALA A 42 9.07 -11.21 7.91
C ALA A 42 9.38 -9.81 8.48
N ILE A 43 10.17 -9.00 7.76
CA ILE A 43 10.49 -7.63 8.16
C ILE A 43 9.22 -6.77 8.27
N LEU A 44 8.30 -6.85 7.30
CA LEU A 44 7.03 -6.11 7.36
C LEU A 44 6.15 -6.60 8.50
N THR A 45 6.05 -7.91 8.71
CA THR A 45 5.26 -8.51 9.79
C THR A 45 5.74 -8.04 11.15
N GLU A 46 7.05 -8.12 11.40
CA GLU A 46 7.66 -7.61 12.63
C GLU A 46 7.34 -6.12 12.87
N GLY A 47 7.42 -5.31 11.81
CA GLY A 47 7.08 -3.89 11.90
C GLY A 47 5.61 -3.65 12.20
N LEU A 48 4.69 -4.40 11.59
CA LEU A 48 3.25 -4.31 11.83
C LEU A 48 2.87 -4.75 13.25
N GLU A 49 3.59 -5.69 13.84
CA GLU A 49 3.36 -6.21 15.19
C GLU A 49 4.10 -5.41 16.29
N SER A 50 4.85 -4.38 15.90
CA SER A 50 5.63 -3.58 16.84
C SER A 50 4.74 -2.91 17.91
N SER A 51 5.21 -2.88 19.15
CA SER A 51 4.57 -2.11 20.23
C SER A 51 4.70 -0.60 20.04
N ASP A 52 5.71 -0.15 19.30
CA ASP A 52 5.91 1.26 18.95
C ASP A 52 4.97 1.67 17.81
N PHE A 53 4.09 2.62 18.09
CA PHE A 53 3.12 3.11 17.11
C PHE A 53 3.79 3.78 15.91
N VAL A 54 4.96 4.41 16.06
CA VAL A 54 5.70 5.02 14.95
C VAL A 54 6.20 3.95 14.00
N VAL A 55 6.71 2.84 14.52
CA VAL A 55 7.13 1.69 13.72
C VAL A 55 5.95 1.06 13.00
N ARG A 56 4.79 0.91 13.67
CA ARG A 56 3.57 0.40 13.02
C ARG A 56 3.14 1.29 11.87
N ILE A 57 3.14 2.63 12.02
CA ILE A 57 2.82 3.57 10.95
C ILE A 57 3.76 3.36 9.76
N GLN A 58 5.06 3.26 9.99
CA GLN A 58 6.05 3.03 8.93
C GLN A 58 5.86 1.68 8.23
N ALA A 59 5.50 0.64 8.99
CA ALA A 59 5.22 -0.68 8.43
C ALA A 59 3.92 -0.70 7.60
N ILE A 60 2.85 -0.05 8.07
CA ILE A 60 1.60 0.13 7.33
C ILE A 60 1.86 0.86 6.02
N THR A 61 2.64 1.95 6.07
CA THR A 61 3.03 2.72 4.89
C THR A 61 3.87 1.88 3.91
N ALA A 62 4.77 1.04 4.41
CA ALA A 62 5.54 0.14 3.57
C ALA A 62 4.67 -1.00 2.98
N ALA A 63 3.70 -1.49 3.74
CA ALA A 63 2.77 -2.53 3.30
C ALA A 63 1.84 -2.04 2.18
N SER A 64 1.44 -0.75 2.16
CA SER A 64 0.62 -0.19 1.08
C SER A 64 1.30 -0.25 -0.29
N MET A 65 2.63 -0.31 -0.34
CA MET A 65 3.38 -0.47 -1.59
C MET A 65 3.28 -1.87 -2.19
N VAL A 66 3.04 -2.90 -1.35
CA VAL A 66 3.07 -4.31 -1.79
C VAL A 66 1.93 -4.64 -2.77
N GLY A 67 0.87 -3.85 -2.76
CA GLY A 67 -0.33 -4.08 -3.58
C GLY A 67 -1.46 -4.73 -2.78
N GLY A 68 -2.67 -4.61 -3.32
CA GLY A 68 -3.92 -4.95 -2.63
C GLY A 68 -4.34 -6.41 -2.79
N ASN A 69 -3.54 -7.39 -2.40
CA ASN A 69 -4.08 -8.73 -2.24
C ASN A 69 -5.00 -8.79 -1.00
N GLU A 70 -5.97 -9.72 -1.01
CA GLU A 70 -6.98 -9.83 0.05
C GLU A 70 -6.37 -9.96 1.46
N THR A 71 -5.29 -10.71 1.60
CA THR A 71 -4.60 -10.91 2.87
C THR A 71 -4.01 -9.60 3.41
N MET A 72 -3.41 -8.77 2.54
CA MET A 72 -2.84 -7.50 2.95
C MET A 72 -3.93 -6.49 3.27
N VAL A 73 -5.00 -6.44 2.47
CA VAL A 73 -6.17 -5.58 2.76
C VAL A 73 -6.74 -5.91 4.13
N ALA A 74 -7.05 -7.19 4.40
CA ALA A 74 -7.59 -7.63 5.68
C ALA A 74 -6.66 -7.24 6.85
N ARG A 75 -5.35 -7.42 6.69
CA ARG A 75 -4.38 -7.06 7.72
C ARG A 75 -4.31 -5.55 7.97
N LEU A 76 -4.46 -4.73 6.94
CA LEU A 76 -4.52 -3.27 7.07
C LEU A 76 -5.85 -2.81 7.70
N GLU A 77 -6.96 -3.52 7.44
CA GLU A 77 -8.25 -3.24 8.07
C GLU A 77 -8.23 -3.47 9.59
N ASP A 78 -7.43 -4.41 10.09
CA ASP A 78 -7.27 -4.62 11.53
C ASP A 78 -6.75 -3.35 12.23
N PHE A 79 -5.90 -2.56 11.56
CA PHE A 79 -5.37 -1.31 12.09
C PHE A 79 -6.38 -0.15 12.11
N LEU A 80 -7.54 -0.29 11.47
CA LEU A 80 -8.63 0.68 11.63
C LEU A 80 -9.16 0.74 13.08
N LYS A 81 -8.85 -0.29 13.88
CA LYS A 81 -9.23 -0.40 15.30
C LYS A 81 -8.05 -0.19 16.26
N ASP A 82 -6.87 0.25 15.77
CA ASP A 82 -5.72 0.49 16.63
C ASP A 82 -6.05 1.54 17.69
N LYS A 83 -5.53 1.36 18.90
CA LYS A 83 -5.69 2.32 20.01
C LYS A 83 -5.18 3.72 19.68
N ASN A 84 -4.18 3.82 18.81
CA ASN A 84 -3.55 5.08 18.44
C ASN A 84 -4.23 5.67 17.19
N VAL A 85 -4.73 6.89 17.31
CA VAL A 85 -5.40 7.62 16.22
C VAL A 85 -4.53 7.74 14.97
N GLN A 86 -3.22 7.97 15.12
CA GLN A 86 -2.30 8.12 14.00
C GLN A 86 -2.11 6.81 13.23
N VAL A 87 -2.14 5.68 13.92
CA VAL A 87 -2.12 4.35 13.29
C VAL A 87 -3.39 4.10 12.51
N ARG A 88 -4.57 4.46 13.07
CA ARG A 88 -5.85 4.35 12.33
C ARG A 88 -5.85 5.22 11.08
N LEU A 89 -5.34 6.45 11.16
CA LEU A 89 -5.20 7.34 9.99
C LEU A 89 -4.25 6.75 8.95
N ALA A 90 -3.10 6.21 9.36
CA ALA A 90 -2.16 5.55 8.45
C ALA A 90 -2.82 4.35 7.74
N ALA A 91 -3.62 3.55 8.45
CA ALA A 91 -4.36 2.44 7.87
C ALA A 91 -5.38 2.91 6.82
N ILE A 92 -6.16 3.97 7.09
CA ILE A 92 -7.10 4.55 6.13
C ILE A 92 -6.37 5.01 4.87
N HIS A 93 -5.23 5.69 5.00
CA HIS A 93 -4.45 6.15 3.86
C HIS A 93 -3.86 4.99 3.06
N ALA A 94 -3.30 3.99 3.74
CA ALA A 94 -2.78 2.79 3.10
C ALA A 94 -3.85 2.02 2.31
N LEU A 95 -5.05 1.86 2.90
CA LEU A 95 -6.20 1.23 2.24
C LEU A 95 -6.68 2.05 1.04
N ALA A 96 -6.68 3.38 1.13
CA ALA A 96 -7.02 4.25 0.02
C ALA A 96 -6.08 4.09 -1.18
N ASP A 97 -4.77 3.92 -0.93
CA ASP A 97 -3.77 3.69 -1.98
C ASP A 97 -4.02 2.37 -2.74
N LEU A 98 -4.54 1.35 -2.06
CA LEU A 98 -4.83 0.04 -2.66
C LEU A 98 -6.03 0.06 -3.61
N LYS A 99 -6.90 1.07 -3.54
CA LYS A 99 -8.09 1.27 -4.40
C LYS A 99 -9.00 0.05 -4.51
N SER A 100 -8.91 -0.88 -3.57
CA SER A 100 -9.74 -2.09 -3.57
C SER A 100 -11.18 -1.76 -3.18
N PRO A 101 -12.20 -2.25 -3.92
CA PRO A 101 -13.59 -2.09 -3.51
C PRO A 101 -13.93 -2.72 -2.16
N GLN A 102 -13.16 -3.71 -1.73
CA GLN A 102 -13.35 -4.45 -0.49
C GLN A 102 -13.22 -3.56 0.76
N ILE A 103 -12.43 -2.49 0.70
CA ILE A 103 -12.19 -1.58 1.84
C ILE A 103 -13.43 -0.78 2.26
N ARG A 104 -14.50 -0.74 1.43
CA ARG A 104 -15.69 0.06 1.73
C ARG A 104 -16.35 -0.33 3.04
N GLU A 105 -16.48 -1.62 3.29
CA GLU A 105 -17.15 -2.11 4.50
C GLU A 105 -16.39 -1.73 5.77
N GLY A 106 -15.08 -1.93 5.81
CA GLY A 106 -14.23 -1.53 6.93
C GLY A 106 -14.28 -0.03 7.19
N LEU A 107 -14.27 0.78 6.12
CA LEU A 107 -14.35 2.24 6.24
C LEU A 107 -15.73 2.74 6.65
N ARG A 108 -16.83 2.12 6.20
CA ARG A 108 -18.19 2.43 6.69
C ARG A 108 -18.30 2.17 8.19
N LYS A 109 -17.81 1.01 8.62
CA LYS A 109 -17.78 0.66 10.04
C LYS A 109 -16.94 1.66 10.85
N THR A 110 -15.79 2.05 10.34
CA THR A 110 -14.98 3.11 10.97
C THR A 110 -15.76 4.43 11.08
N LEU A 111 -16.51 4.80 10.02
CA LEU A 111 -17.32 6.01 10.01
C LEU A 111 -18.46 6.00 11.05
N GLU A 112 -18.95 4.82 11.40
CA GLU A 112 -20.02 4.63 12.39
C GLU A 112 -19.49 4.52 13.82
N GLU A 113 -18.37 3.85 14.03
CA GLU A 113 -17.90 3.44 15.36
C GLU A 113 -16.75 4.30 15.92
N ASP A 114 -15.96 4.99 15.09
CA ASP A 114 -14.82 5.76 15.59
C ASP A 114 -15.27 7.05 16.28
N SER A 115 -14.57 7.42 17.35
CA SER A 115 -14.84 8.64 18.12
C SER A 115 -13.96 9.84 17.73
N ALA A 116 -12.87 9.59 16.97
CA ALA A 116 -11.91 10.63 16.59
C ALA A 116 -12.39 11.37 15.32
N PRO A 117 -12.66 12.70 15.39
CA PRO A 117 -13.17 13.45 14.25
C PRO A 117 -12.28 13.41 13.02
N GLU A 118 -10.95 13.36 13.20
CA GLU A 118 -9.96 13.25 12.13
C GLU A 118 -10.05 11.90 11.41
N VAL A 119 -10.30 10.81 12.12
CA VAL A 119 -10.47 9.46 11.56
C VAL A 119 -11.78 9.39 10.78
N LEU A 120 -12.87 9.88 11.36
CA LEU A 120 -14.17 9.97 10.69
C LEU A 120 -14.08 10.78 9.39
N PHE A 121 -13.40 11.91 9.42
CA PHE A 121 -13.23 12.75 8.24
C PHE A 121 -12.37 12.09 7.17
N ALA A 122 -11.29 11.39 7.56
CA ALA A 122 -10.44 10.64 6.64
C ALA A 122 -11.22 9.49 5.97
N ALA A 123 -11.96 8.70 6.75
CA ALA A 123 -12.79 7.62 6.23
C ALA A 123 -13.88 8.13 5.28
N ALA A 124 -14.57 9.23 5.64
CA ALA A 124 -15.58 9.87 4.78
C ALA A 124 -15.00 10.33 3.45
N LYS A 125 -13.79 10.92 3.44
CA LYS A 125 -13.11 11.34 2.20
C LYS A 125 -12.79 10.17 1.29
N VAL A 126 -12.26 9.08 1.85
CA VAL A 126 -11.92 7.89 1.05
C VAL A 126 -13.18 7.26 0.49
N LEU A 127 -14.23 7.08 1.29
CA LEU A 127 -15.52 6.55 0.84
C LEU A 127 -16.13 7.41 -0.28
N ALA A 128 -16.12 8.74 -0.13
CA ALA A 128 -16.61 9.65 -1.16
C ALA A 128 -15.78 9.54 -2.46
N GLY A 129 -14.46 9.37 -2.36
CA GLY A 129 -13.58 9.11 -3.50
C GLY A 129 -13.85 7.76 -4.19
N LEU A 130 -14.42 6.81 -3.48
CA LEU A 130 -14.91 5.53 -3.99
C LEU A 130 -16.38 5.59 -4.47
N GLU A 131 -16.95 6.80 -4.57
CA GLU A 131 -18.36 7.04 -4.93
C GLU A 131 -19.37 6.38 -3.98
N ASP A 132 -18.98 6.23 -2.71
CA ASP A 132 -19.82 5.68 -1.66
C ASP A 132 -20.72 6.75 -1.04
N SER A 133 -22.02 6.48 -0.98
CA SER A 133 -23.02 7.43 -0.47
C SER A 133 -22.85 7.76 1.02
N ALA A 134 -22.34 6.82 1.83
CA ALA A 134 -22.07 7.06 3.25
C ALA A 134 -21.01 8.15 3.44
N GLY A 135 -19.92 8.08 2.64
CA GLY A 135 -18.87 9.10 2.64
C GLY A 135 -19.39 10.48 2.21
N THR A 136 -20.13 10.52 1.10
CA THR A 136 -20.69 11.77 0.59
C THR A 136 -21.67 12.41 1.59
N THR A 137 -22.53 11.59 2.23
CA THR A 137 -23.47 12.04 3.25
C THR A 137 -22.74 12.60 4.47
N ALA A 138 -21.72 11.89 4.96
CA ALA A 138 -20.94 12.35 6.10
C ALA A 138 -20.20 13.66 5.83
N LEU A 139 -19.63 13.84 4.62
CA LEU A 139 -18.99 15.10 4.23
C LEU A 139 -20.00 16.26 4.11
N ARG A 140 -21.22 15.98 3.62
CA ARG A 140 -22.30 16.96 3.55
C ARG A 140 -22.74 17.39 4.95
N ASP A 141 -22.88 16.46 5.89
CA ASP A 141 -23.20 16.77 7.28
C ASP A 141 -22.13 17.65 7.95
N VAL A 142 -20.86 17.45 7.60
CA VAL A 142 -19.77 18.33 8.03
C VAL A 142 -19.93 19.72 7.42
N TYR A 143 -20.22 19.83 6.13
CA TYR A 143 -20.44 21.11 5.44
C TYR A 143 -21.65 21.86 6.03
N ASP A 144 -22.76 21.17 6.26
CA ASP A 144 -23.98 21.73 6.85
C ASP A 144 -23.85 22.01 8.36
N ARG A 145 -22.68 21.77 8.96
CA ARG A 145 -22.42 21.92 10.41
C ARG A 145 -23.33 21.07 11.30
N LYS A 146 -23.97 20.04 10.78
CA LYS A 146 -24.81 19.09 11.52
C LYS A 146 -23.98 18.15 12.37
N ARG A 147 -22.77 17.80 11.92
CA ARG A 147 -21.76 17.12 12.74
C ARG A 147 -20.84 18.18 13.34
N LYS A 148 -20.72 18.18 14.65
CA LYS A 148 -19.74 19.01 15.37
C LYS A 148 -18.34 18.48 15.07
N THR A 149 -17.73 18.95 13.99
CA THR A 149 -16.28 18.95 13.91
C THR A 149 -15.80 19.94 14.95
N ARG A 150 -14.98 19.51 15.89
CA ARG A 150 -14.35 20.44 16.82
C ARG A 150 -13.59 21.46 15.99
N SER A 151 -14.16 22.67 15.89
CA SER A 151 -13.59 23.83 15.19
C SER A 151 -12.16 24.17 15.68
N SER A 152 -11.79 23.72 16.89
CA SER A 152 -10.46 23.89 17.45
C SER A 152 -9.36 23.15 16.66
N LEU A 153 -9.66 22.03 15.99
CA LEU A 153 -8.65 21.30 15.19
C LEU A 153 -8.37 22.00 13.86
N LEU A 154 -9.36 22.63 13.26
CA LEU A 154 -9.16 23.45 12.05
C LEU A 154 -8.40 24.74 12.36
N GLU A 155 -8.63 25.35 13.53
CA GLU A 155 -7.90 26.52 13.97
C GLU A 155 -6.46 26.20 14.39
N GLN A 156 -6.26 25.08 15.09
CA GLN A 156 -4.93 24.60 15.46
C GLN A 156 -4.12 24.17 14.22
N LYS A 157 -4.77 23.53 13.25
CA LYS A 157 -4.15 23.16 11.98
C LYS A 157 -3.93 24.34 11.03
N LYS A 158 -4.75 25.39 11.09
CA LYS A 158 -4.47 26.66 10.41
C LYS A 158 -3.23 27.35 10.99
N ARG A 159 -3.06 27.38 12.31
CA ARG A 159 -1.85 27.93 12.92
C ARG A 159 -0.61 27.13 12.57
N SER A 160 -0.65 25.80 12.67
CA SER A 160 0.47 24.96 12.28
C SER A 160 0.80 25.07 10.79
N LEU A 161 -0.19 25.16 9.92
CA LEU A 161 0.02 25.41 8.49
C LEU A 161 0.68 26.77 8.22
N PHE A 162 0.31 27.83 8.96
CA PHE A 162 0.95 29.15 8.81
C PHE A 162 2.38 29.19 9.34
N GLU A 163 2.69 28.45 10.42
CA GLU A 163 4.05 28.31 10.93
C GLU A 163 4.92 27.39 10.04
N GLU A 164 4.31 26.41 9.39
CA GLU A 164 4.95 25.45 8.48
C GLU A 164 5.32 26.06 7.11
N PHE A 165 4.69 27.17 6.71
CA PHE A 165 5.01 27.87 5.44
C PHE A 165 6.37 28.61 5.43
N HIS A 166 7.13 28.56 6.50
CA HIS A 166 8.46 29.20 6.58
C HIS A 166 9.61 28.23 6.36
N SER A 167 9.35 26.95 6.02
CA SER A 167 10.40 26.00 5.64
C SER A 167 10.31 25.64 4.13
N PRO A 168 11.44 25.43 3.46
CA PRO A 168 11.46 24.98 2.05
C PRO A 168 10.67 23.70 1.81
N GLN A 169 10.63 22.80 2.82
CA GLN A 169 9.90 21.53 2.82
C GLN A 169 8.38 21.72 2.70
N SER A 170 7.82 22.74 3.36
CA SER A 170 6.39 23.03 3.31
C SER A 170 5.97 23.57 1.94
N THR A 171 6.83 24.29 1.25
CA THR A 171 6.56 24.81 -0.09
C THR A 171 6.48 23.69 -1.11
N LEU A 172 7.40 22.69 -1.05
CA LEU A 172 7.36 21.53 -1.93
C LEU A 172 6.13 20.67 -1.67
N MET A 173 5.78 20.43 -0.39
CA MET A 173 4.57 19.71 0.00
C MET A 173 3.29 20.41 -0.46
N PHE A 174 3.25 21.72 -0.38
CA PHE A 174 2.14 22.53 -0.91
C PHE A 174 2.02 22.41 -2.43
N LEU A 175 3.14 22.43 -3.15
CA LEU A 175 3.16 22.28 -4.61
C LEU A 175 2.72 20.86 -5.03
N ILE A 176 3.18 19.82 -4.34
CA ILE A 176 2.77 18.43 -4.57
C ILE A 176 1.28 18.24 -4.25
N ALA A 177 0.80 18.75 -3.11
CA ALA A 177 -0.59 18.66 -2.69
C ALA A 177 -1.56 19.44 -3.58
N LYS A 178 -1.11 20.52 -4.18
CA LYS A 178 -1.88 21.36 -5.11
C LYS A 178 -1.79 20.90 -6.58
N GLY A 179 -0.96 19.90 -6.90
CA GLY A 179 -0.74 19.48 -8.28
C GLY A 179 -0.04 20.54 -9.15
N ILE A 180 0.50 21.60 -8.52
CA ILE A 180 1.15 22.73 -9.22
C ILE A 180 2.62 22.41 -9.53
N GLY A 181 3.21 21.51 -8.74
CA GLY A 181 4.45 20.86 -9.13
C GLY A 181 4.09 19.54 -9.79
N TYR A 182 3.80 19.57 -11.08
CA TYR A 182 3.66 18.35 -11.87
C TYR A 182 5.03 17.65 -11.89
N VAL A 183 5.32 16.92 -10.84
CA VAL A 183 6.16 15.74 -10.96
C VAL A 183 5.20 14.68 -11.49
N PRO A 184 5.20 14.38 -12.80
CA PRO A 184 4.43 13.26 -13.31
C PRO A 184 5.09 12.01 -12.71
N VAL A 185 4.58 11.58 -11.55
CA VAL A 185 4.83 10.24 -11.07
C VAL A 185 3.89 9.35 -11.88
N PRO A 186 4.40 8.65 -12.91
CA PRO A 186 3.57 7.76 -13.70
C PRO A 186 3.07 6.67 -12.76
N GLY A 187 1.77 6.56 -12.59
CA GLY A 187 1.18 5.67 -11.60
C GLY A 187 0.80 6.35 -10.28
N ALA A 188 0.53 7.67 -10.28
CA ALA A 188 0.15 8.46 -9.09
C ALA A 188 -1.10 7.97 -8.32
N GLY A 189 -1.42 6.70 -8.45
CA GLY A 189 -2.39 5.99 -7.64
C GLY A 189 -1.74 5.10 -6.60
N ASP A 190 -0.49 4.69 -6.82
CA ASP A 190 0.15 3.66 -6.02
C ASP A 190 1.29 4.29 -5.22
N GLY A 191 1.08 4.48 -3.92
CA GLY A 191 2.11 4.92 -3.00
C GLY A 191 2.21 6.44 -2.73
N VAL A 192 1.22 7.25 -3.11
CA VAL A 192 1.20 8.70 -2.78
C VAL A 192 1.25 8.92 -1.27
N SER A 193 0.57 8.09 -0.48
CA SER A 193 0.61 8.16 0.98
C SER A 193 2.01 7.87 1.52
N ALA A 194 2.72 6.92 0.92
CA ALA A 194 4.07 6.57 1.34
C ALA A 194 5.09 7.70 1.08
N ILE A 195 4.96 8.42 -0.04
CA ILE A 195 5.78 9.63 -0.30
C ILE A 195 5.40 10.72 0.72
N THR A 196 4.10 10.98 0.86
CA THR A 196 3.61 12.03 1.76
C THR A 196 4.07 11.79 3.19
N GLU A 197 4.05 10.54 3.64
CA GLU A 197 4.51 10.17 4.98
C GLU A 197 6.03 10.33 5.12
N LEU A 198 6.79 9.96 4.09
CA LEU A 198 8.24 10.16 4.10
C LEU A 198 8.59 11.64 4.12
N LEU A 199 7.91 12.48 3.32
CA LEU A 199 8.18 13.92 3.24
C LEU A 199 7.74 14.67 4.52
N LYS A 200 6.85 14.14 5.33
CA LYS A 200 6.48 14.67 6.64
C LYS A 200 7.49 14.33 7.74
N ASP A 201 8.46 13.45 7.45
CA ASP A 201 9.45 13.06 8.44
C ASP A 201 10.42 14.22 8.71
N PRO A 202 10.50 14.74 9.93
CA PRO A 202 11.37 15.85 10.26
C PRO A 202 12.87 15.52 10.10
N GLY A 203 13.22 14.25 9.92
CA GLY A 203 14.59 13.80 9.68
C GLY A 203 14.93 13.67 8.18
N LEU A 204 14.04 14.07 7.28
CA LEU A 204 14.32 14.05 5.84
C LEU A 204 15.32 15.14 5.48
N SER A 205 16.39 14.78 4.79
CA SER A 205 17.39 15.75 4.30
C SER A 205 16.98 16.38 2.97
N ASP A 206 17.43 17.60 2.72
CA ASP A 206 17.25 18.30 1.42
C ASP A 206 17.74 17.44 0.25
N ARG A 207 18.78 16.62 0.46
CA ARG A 207 19.31 15.70 -0.55
C ARG A 207 18.31 14.61 -0.93
N ALA A 208 17.54 14.11 0.03
CA ALA A 208 16.48 13.15 -0.23
C ALA A 208 15.33 13.79 -1.03
N GLU A 209 14.97 15.04 -0.75
CA GLU A 209 13.98 15.78 -1.53
C GLU A 209 14.42 16.00 -2.96
N VAL A 210 15.65 16.45 -3.15
CA VAL A 210 16.24 16.65 -4.48
C VAL A 210 16.23 15.35 -5.28
N LEU A 211 16.47 14.20 -4.63
CA LEU A 211 16.44 12.91 -5.29
C LEU A 211 15.05 12.59 -5.87
N PHE A 212 13.96 12.93 -5.17
CA PHE A 212 12.61 12.80 -5.71
C PHE A 212 12.38 13.64 -6.96
N VAL A 213 12.88 14.84 -6.97
CA VAL A 213 12.77 15.73 -8.14
C VAL A 213 13.54 15.18 -9.34
N LEU A 214 14.77 14.73 -9.13
CA LEU A 214 15.66 14.26 -10.21
C LEU A 214 15.27 12.87 -10.74
N CYS A 215 14.78 11.99 -9.90
CA CYS A 215 14.58 10.58 -10.23
C CYS A 215 13.10 10.14 -10.30
N GLY A 216 12.15 11.02 -9.98
CA GLY A 216 10.72 10.72 -10.04
C GLY A 216 10.18 10.44 -11.44
N THR A 217 11.01 10.63 -12.48
CA THR A 217 10.68 10.33 -13.88
C THR A 217 11.41 9.06 -14.34
N LYS A 218 10.86 8.37 -15.35
CA LYS A 218 11.48 7.17 -15.97
C LYS A 218 12.64 7.56 -16.87
N ASN A 219 13.69 8.14 -16.31
CA ASN A 219 14.90 8.51 -17.01
C ASN A 219 16.01 7.45 -16.77
N LYS A 220 16.85 7.19 -17.81
CA LYS A 220 17.97 6.24 -17.72
C LYS A 220 19.05 6.71 -16.75
N GLU A 221 19.31 8.03 -16.70
CA GLU A 221 20.27 8.65 -15.78
C GLU A 221 19.88 8.48 -14.32
N SER A 222 18.57 8.37 -14.02
CA SER A 222 18.08 8.14 -12.66
C SER A 222 18.47 6.77 -12.09
N ARG A 223 18.80 5.78 -12.94
CA ARG A 223 19.22 4.44 -12.47
C ARG A 223 20.54 4.49 -11.69
N ASP A 224 21.56 5.13 -12.27
CA ASP A 224 22.89 5.18 -11.65
C ASP A 224 22.85 6.04 -10.39
N LEU A 225 22.10 7.15 -10.43
CA LEU A 225 21.89 8.00 -9.27
C LEU A 225 21.16 7.26 -8.14
N LEU A 226 20.11 6.49 -8.45
CA LEU A 226 19.39 5.68 -7.46
C LEU A 226 20.28 4.56 -6.90
N SER A 227 21.06 3.88 -7.74
CA SER A 227 22.00 2.85 -7.30
C SER A 227 23.05 3.39 -6.32
N LYS A 228 23.52 4.63 -6.55
CA LYS A 228 24.41 5.35 -5.63
C LYS A 228 23.69 5.75 -4.35
N ALA A 229 22.46 6.29 -4.47
CA ALA A 229 21.65 6.75 -3.36
C ALA A 229 21.25 5.63 -2.38
N LEU A 230 21.11 4.37 -2.85
CA LEU A 230 20.89 3.21 -1.98
C LEU A 230 22.04 2.92 -1.02
N ARG A 231 23.23 3.48 -1.26
CA ARG A 231 24.44 3.31 -0.45
C ARG A 231 24.87 4.60 0.26
N ASP A 232 24.01 5.60 0.26
CA ASP A 232 24.29 6.90 0.88
C ASP A 232 24.43 6.77 2.40
N ASP A 233 25.28 7.57 3.03
CA ASP A 233 25.45 7.59 4.48
C ASP A 233 24.18 8.08 5.20
N ASP A 234 23.44 8.97 4.55
CA ASP A 234 22.19 9.50 5.06
C ASP A 234 21.04 8.49 4.85
N TRP A 235 20.42 8.07 5.94
CA TRP A 235 19.30 7.13 5.91
C TRP A 235 18.10 7.66 5.08
N SER A 236 17.88 8.97 5.11
CA SER A 236 16.73 9.57 4.40
C SER A 236 16.93 9.52 2.89
N VAL A 237 18.16 9.64 2.40
CA VAL A 237 18.52 9.44 0.98
C VAL A 237 18.30 7.98 0.56
N ARG A 238 18.72 7.01 1.40
CA ARG A 238 18.48 5.59 1.12
C ARG A 238 16.99 5.27 1.10
N ALA A 239 16.22 5.81 2.06
CA ALA A 239 14.77 5.63 2.12
C ALA A 239 14.07 6.24 0.89
N ALA A 240 14.45 7.44 0.48
CA ALA A 240 13.93 8.10 -0.71
C ALA A 240 14.23 7.31 -1.98
N ALA A 241 15.47 6.84 -2.16
CA ALA A 241 15.87 6.02 -3.31
C ALA A 241 15.00 4.73 -3.39
N THR A 242 14.81 4.06 -2.27
CA THR A 242 13.97 2.86 -2.17
C THR A 242 12.53 3.15 -2.60
N GLN A 243 11.94 4.25 -2.12
CA GLN A 243 10.59 4.67 -2.47
C GLN A 243 10.45 4.98 -3.96
N ILE A 244 11.41 5.72 -4.53
CA ILE A 244 11.41 6.08 -5.95
C ILE A 244 11.52 4.83 -6.84
N ILE A 245 12.36 3.86 -6.46
CA ILE A 245 12.53 2.59 -7.17
C ILE A 245 11.20 1.83 -7.23
N ALA A 246 10.48 1.73 -6.11
CA ALA A 246 9.17 1.11 -6.08
C ALA A 246 8.17 1.82 -7.00
N GLN A 247 8.04 3.14 -6.87
CA GLN A 247 7.06 3.93 -7.63
C GLN A 247 7.33 3.99 -9.13
N THR A 248 8.59 4.03 -9.51
CA THR A 248 8.97 4.03 -10.93
C THR A 248 9.05 2.62 -11.52
N ALA A 249 8.70 1.60 -10.72
CA ALA A 249 8.70 0.19 -11.11
C ALA A 249 10.01 -0.28 -11.75
N LYS A 250 11.15 0.16 -11.17
CA LYS A 250 12.49 -0.20 -11.67
C LYS A 250 12.88 -1.60 -11.20
N ALA A 251 12.25 -2.62 -11.82
CA ALA A 251 12.45 -4.03 -11.46
C ALA A 251 13.93 -4.48 -11.53
N GLU A 252 14.71 -3.85 -12.41
CA GLU A 252 16.14 -4.10 -12.55
C GLU A 252 16.98 -3.70 -11.32
N LEU A 253 16.42 -2.88 -10.43
CA LEU A 253 17.07 -2.49 -9.16
C LEU A 253 16.58 -3.28 -7.96
N ARG A 254 15.68 -4.25 -8.16
CA ARG A 254 15.09 -5.06 -7.08
C ARG A 254 16.16 -5.71 -6.18
N GLU A 255 17.13 -6.39 -6.79
CA GLU A 255 18.20 -7.09 -6.04
C GLU A 255 19.12 -6.11 -5.29
N SER A 256 19.20 -4.86 -5.75
CA SER A 256 19.97 -3.81 -5.07
C SER A 256 19.33 -3.37 -3.74
N LEU A 257 18.08 -3.76 -3.47
CA LEU A 257 17.38 -3.49 -2.21
C LEU A 257 17.75 -4.50 -1.10
N LEU A 258 18.27 -5.69 -1.44
CA LEU A 258 18.56 -6.75 -0.46
C LEU A 258 19.52 -6.33 0.67
N PRO A 259 20.61 -5.59 0.41
CA PRO A 259 21.48 -5.11 1.48
C PRO A 259 20.76 -4.22 2.50
N LEU A 260 19.72 -3.52 2.06
CA LEU A 260 18.94 -2.62 2.93
C LEU A 260 18.00 -3.35 3.89
N PHE A 261 17.81 -4.67 3.75
CA PHE A 261 17.11 -5.48 4.75
C PHE A 261 17.86 -5.54 6.08
N GLU A 262 19.16 -5.27 6.07
CA GLU A 262 20.02 -5.16 7.26
C GLU A 262 20.42 -3.71 7.57
N ASP A 263 19.73 -2.71 6.98
CA ASP A 263 20.04 -1.31 7.25
C ASP A 263 19.92 -1.00 8.74
N LYS A 264 20.84 -0.19 9.26
CA LYS A 264 20.81 0.27 10.66
C LYS A 264 19.54 1.04 11.02
N ASN A 265 18.91 1.70 10.03
CA ASN A 265 17.68 2.43 10.21
C ASN A 265 16.46 1.55 9.87
N GLN A 266 15.58 1.33 10.83
CA GLN A 266 14.38 0.50 10.68
C GLN A 266 13.45 1.00 9.57
N ARG A 267 13.33 2.32 9.36
CA ARG A 267 12.51 2.90 8.29
C ARG A 267 13.01 2.48 6.91
N VAL A 268 14.33 2.41 6.74
CA VAL A 268 14.95 1.94 5.49
C VAL A 268 14.66 0.44 5.29
N ARG A 269 14.83 -0.38 6.34
CA ARG A 269 14.51 -1.83 6.27
C ARG A 269 13.07 -2.08 5.83
N LEU A 270 12.10 -1.42 6.48
CA LEU A 270 10.68 -1.57 6.17
C LEU A 270 10.35 -1.16 4.73
N ARG A 271 10.86 -0.02 4.28
CA ARG A 271 10.65 0.47 2.91
C ARG A 271 11.31 -0.45 1.88
N ALA A 272 12.51 -0.93 2.15
CA ALA A 272 13.20 -1.88 1.27
C ALA A 272 12.42 -3.19 1.12
N ALA A 273 11.86 -3.71 2.22
CA ALA A 273 11.03 -4.90 2.19
C ALA A 273 9.74 -4.68 1.38
N GLY A 274 9.02 -3.58 1.61
CA GLY A 274 7.82 -3.22 0.86
C GLY A 274 8.10 -3.03 -0.63
N ALA A 275 9.15 -2.27 -0.96
CA ALA A 275 9.59 -2.04 -2.34
C ALA A 275 9.99 -3.35 -3.05
N TYR A 276 10.73 -4.22 -2.38
CA TYR A 276 11.14 -5.51 -2.92
C TYR A 276 9.91 -6.38 -3.27
N LEU A 277 8.95 -6.48 -2.36
CA LEU A 277 7.72 -7.24 -2.59
C LEU A 277 6.87 -6.63 -3.70
N HIS A 278 6.78 -5.31 -3.78
CA HIS A 278 6.10 -4.61 -4.87
C HIS A 278 6.70 -4.99 -6.22
N LEU A 279 8.03 -4.86 -6.35
CA LEU A 279 8.73 -5.17 -7.59
C LEU A 279 8.69 -6.66 -7.94
N TRP A 280 8.64 -7.55 -6.93
CA TRP A 280 8.46 -8.98 -7.13
C TRP A 280 7.09 -9.34 -7.72
N ALA A 281 6.05 -8.62 -7.31
CA ALA A 281 4.68 -8.83 -7.77
C ALA A 281 4.41 -8.31 -9.18
N LEU A 282 5.32 -7.52 -9.77
CA LEU A 282 5.13 -6.96 -11.10
C LEU A 282 5.14 -8.06 -12.19
N PRO A 283 4.26 -7.98 -13.19
CA PRO A 283 4.26 -8.93 -14.29
C PRO A 283 5.62 -9.01 -15.01
N GLY A 284 6.16 -10.21 -15.14
CA GLY A 284 7.43 -10.45 -15.84
C GLY A 284 8.71 -10.22 -15.01
N SER A 285 8.60 -9.88 -13.74
CA SER A 285 9.76 -9.66 -12.85
C SER A 285 10.48 -10.93 -12.41
N ASN A 286 9.88 -12.10 -12.63
CA ASN A 286 10.36 -13.42 -12.19
C ASN A 286 11.03 -14.21 -13.33
N ARG A 287 11.45 -13.53 -14.42
CA ARG A 287 12.21 -14.16 -15.53
C ARG A 287 13.68 -13.90 -15.39
#